data_4633556f8912d8ff4d32f2d50e16328e
#
_entry.id   4633556f8912d8ff4d32f2d50e16328e
#
_cell.length_a   1.000
_cell.length_b   1.000
_cell.length_c   1.000
_cell.angle_alpha   90.00
_cell.angle_beta   90.00
_cell.angle_gamma   90.00
#
_symmetry.space_group_name_H-M   'P 1'
#
loop_
_entity.id
_entity.type
_entity.pdbx_description
1 polymer ?
#
loop_
_entity_poly.entity_id
_entity_poly.type
_entity_poly.pdbx_seq_one_letter_code
_entity_poly.pdbx_strand_id
1 'polypeptide(L)'
;AATEMIAELGIEHISIRKIAEKAGFHNSTIYLYFKDLDELLLLASMKFFQKYSHSLSLLSKTATTSGETFIKIWDYFLTTVFKWPNLFFNFFYGKRSDDLTPYMNHYYELYPEERNEYTDDIHNMYYGKNIEERSSNLLKTVLNETDKVTADNMDMVNEIIVSYCKYKLEQKRANMDLDNTKLKDECLHVISYVTGV
;
A
#
# COMPACT_ATOMS: atom_id res chain seq x y z
N ALA A 1 -12.00 13.54 -10.96
CA ALA A 1 -12.38 14.49 -9.90
C ALA A 1 -11.79 14.09 -8.54
N ALA A 2 -12.16 12.92 -7.96
CA ALA A 2 -11.68 12.55 -6.62
C ALA A 2 -10.15 12.46 -6.54
N THR A 3 -9.50 11.76 -7.47
CA THR A 3 -8.04 11.61 -7.54
C THR A 3 -7.30 12.96 -7.65
N GLU A 4 -7.81 13.86 -8.47
CA GLU A 4 -7.25 15.21 -8.62
C GLU A 4 -7.38 16.01 -7.32
N MET A 5 -8.55 15.94 -6.68
CA MET A 5 -8.77 16.62 -5.40
C MET A 5 -7.88 16.07 -4.29
N ILE A 6 -7.66 14.75 -4.25
CA ILE A 6 -6.72 14.12 -3.30
C ILE A 6 -5.30 14.66 -3.52
N ALA A 7 -4.88 14.76 -4.79
CA ALA A 7 -3.55 15.28 -5.13
C ALA A 7 -3.36 16.77 -4.77
N GLU A 8 -4.43 17.58 -4.94
CA GLU A 8 -4.40 19.02 -4.71
C GLU A 8 -4.58 19.41 -3.23
N LEU A 9 -5.51 18.76 -2.54
CA LEU A 9 -6.01 19.20 -1.23
C LEU A 9 -5.65 18.23 -0.08
N GLY A 10 -5.25 17.01 -0.39
CA GLY A 10 -5.14 15.95 0.60
C GLY A 10 -6.51 15.31 0.94
N ILE A 11 -6.46 14.08 1.47
CA ILE A 11 -7.66 13.29 1.76
C ILE A 11 -8.55 13.91 2.84
N GLU A 12 -7.98 14.69 3.76
CA GLU A 12 -8.67 15.29 4.91
C GLU A 12 -9.65 16.40 4.52
N HIS A 13 -9.44 17.00 3.37
CA HIS A 13 -10.24 18.13 2.90
C HIS A 13 -11.33 17.76 1.90
N ILE A 14 -11.54 16.44 1.70
CA ILE A 14 -12.47 15.90 0.71
C ILE A 14 -13.81 15.52 1.36
N SER A 15 -14.88 15.74 0.60
CA SER A 15 -16.21 15.25 0.95
C SER A 15 -16.97 14.84 -0.31
N ILE A 16 -17.99 13.99 -0.16
CA ILE A 16 -18.87 13.58 -1.28
C ILE A 16 -19.44 14.81 -2.00
N ARG A 17 -19.84 15.84 -1.25
CA ARG A 17 -20.38 17.08 -1.83
C ARG A 17 -19.35 17.78 -2.73
N LYS A 18 -18.11 17.94 -2.26
CA LYS A 18 -17.05 18.59 -3.04
C LYS A 18 -16.68 17.78 -4.29
N ILE A 19 -16.66 16.46 -4.18
CA ILE A 19 -16.39 15.58 -5.33
C ILE A 19 -17.50 15.70 -6.36
N ALA A 20 -18.76 15.63 -5.92
CA ALA A 20 -19.92 15.75 -6.80
C ALA A 20 -19.94 17.11 -7.52
N GLU A 21 -19.70 18.21 -6.80
CA GLU A 21 -19.60 19.55 -7.34
C GLU A 21 -18.49 19.66 -8.41
N LYS A 22 -17.27 19.18 -8.10
CA LYS A 22 -16.14 19.16 -9.07
C LYS A 22 -16.44 18.28 -10.29
N ALA A 23 -17.19 17.20 -10.11
CA ALA A 23 -17.56 16.26 -11.18
C ALA A 23 -18.80 16.72 -11.99
N GLY A 24 -19.48 17.78 -11.57
CA GLY A 24 -20.70 18.28 -12.23
C GLY A 24 -21.94 17.41 -11.96
N PHE A 25 -21.96 16.67 -10.85
CA PHE A 25 -23.07 15.80 -10.45
C PHE A 25 -23.74 16.27 -9.16
N HIS A 26 -24.96 15.79 -8.94
CA HIS A 26 -25.62 15.91 -7.65
C HIS A 26 -25.07 14.84 -6.67
N ASN A 27 -25.06 15.15 -5.36
CA ASN A 27 -24.56 14.23 -4.33
C ASN A 27 -25.22 12.85 -4.38
N SER A 28 -26.53 12.78 -4.65
CA SER A 28 -27.28 11.52 -4.78
C SER A 28 -26.74 10.64 -5.91
N THR A 29 -26.17 11.21 -6.96
CA THR A 29 -25.57 10.45 -8.06
C THR A 29 -24.34 9.68 -7.60
N ILE A 30 -23.53 10.27 -6.71
CA ILE A 30 -22.34 9.58 -6.16
C ILE A 30 -22.76 8.35 -5.34
N TYR A 31 -23.82 8.46 -4.54
CA TYR A 31 -24.35 7.35 -3.73
C TYR A 31 -24.98 6.21 -4.54
N LEU A 32 -25.20 6.39 -5.84
CA LEU A 32 -25.61 5.28 -6.73
C LEU A 32 -24.44 4.33 -7.03
N TYR A 33 -23.21 4.83 -6.95
CA TYR A 33 -21.98 4.09 -7.31
C TYR A 33 -21.12 3.71 -6.10
N PHE A 34 -21.17 4.48 -5.01
CA PHE A 34 -20.32 4.29 -3.83
C PHE A 34 -21.21 4.32 -2.58
N LYS A 35 -20.99 3.37 -1.67
CA LYS A 35 -21.75 3.28 -0.41
C LYS A 35 -21.51 4.48 0.50
N ASP A 36 -20.28 4.96 0.52
CA ASP A 36 -19.85 6.08 1.34
C ASP A 36 -18.56 6.71 0.79
N LEU A 37 -18.08 7.75 1.49
CA LEU A 37 -16.84 8.43 1.15
C LEU A 37 -15.61 7.49 1.28
N ASP A 38 -15.58 6.61 2.26
CA ASP A 38 -14.45 5.70 2.50
C ASP A 38 -14.23 4.76 1.31
N GLU A 39 -15.31 4.21 0.74
CA GLU A 39 -15.23 3.37 -0.46
C GLU A 39 -14.73 4.15 -1.68
N LEU A 40 -15.25 5.33 -1.90
CA LEU A 40 -14.83 6.19 -3.01
C LEU A 40 -13.34 6.56 -2.88
N LEU A 41 -12.91 6.94 -1.68
CA LEU A 41 -11.51 7.30 -1.41
C LEU A 41 -10.58 6.11 -1.58
N LEU A 42 -10.99 4.91 -1.17
CA LEU A 42 -10.21 3.70 -1.31
C LEU A 42 -9.97 3.37 -2.79
N LEU A 43 -11.02 3.40 -3.63
CA LEU A 43 -10.88 3.21 -5.08
C LEU A 43 -10.03 4.32 -5.74
N ALA A 44 -10.23 5.58 -5.34
CA ALA A 44 -9.42 6.69 -5.84
C ALA A 44 -7.93 6.55 -5.45
N SER A 45 -7.65 5.93 -4.29
CA SER A 45 -6.28 5.68 -3.81
C SER A 45 -5.49 4.74 -4.71
N MET A 46 -6.15 3.83 -5.42
CA MET A 46 -5.51 2.90 -6.34
C MET A 46 -4.71 3.61 -7.45
N LYS A 47 -5.15 4.80 -7.89
CA LYS A 47 -4.38 5.62 -8.86
C LYS A 47 -3.01 6.04 -8.33
N PHE A 48 -2.90 6.33 -7.05
CA PHE A 48 -1.62 6.70 -6.42
C PHE A 48 -0.70 5.48 -6.23
N PHE A 49 -1.28 4.29 -6.24
CA PHE A 49 -0.56 3.03 -6.12
C PHE A 49 0.01 2.53 -7.46
N GLN A 50 -0.35 3.14 -8.59
CA GLN A 50 0.07 2.70 -9.94
C GLN A 50 1.59 2.73 -10.14
N LYS A 51 2.30 3.73 -9.61
CA LYS A 51 3.77 3.78 -9.72
C LYS A 51 4.43 2.62 -8.97
N TYR A 52 3.93 2.29 -7.78
CA TYR A 52 4.37 1.13 -7.02
C TYR A 52 4.10 -0.16 -7.80
N SER A 53 2.86 -0.35 -8.27
CA SER A 53 2.46 -1.49 -9.09
C SER A 53 3.35 -1.67 -10.31
N HIS A 54 3.64 -0.59 -11.04
CA HIS A 54 4.56 -0.62 -12.18
C HIS A 54 5.99 -0.99 -11.78
N SER A 55 6.52 -0.46 -10.68
CA SER A 55 7.84 -0.81 -10.16
C SER A 55 7.95 -2.30 -9.82
N LEU A 56 6.89 -2.89 -9.25
CA LEU A 56 6.82 -4.33 -8.99
C LEU A 56 6.85 -5.15 -10.29
N SER A 57 6.13 -4.71 -11.33
CA SER A 57 6.14 -5.38 -12.64
C SER A 57 7.52 -5.33 -13.30
N LEU A 58 8.24 -4.23 -13.17
CA LEU A 58 9.63 -4.13 -13.65
C LEU A 58 10.56 -5.04 -12.84
N LEU A 59 10.40 -5.08 -11.53
CA LEU A 59 11.18 -5.96 -10.64
C LEU A 59 10.96 -7.43 -10.97
N SER A 60 9.72 -7.83 -11.31
CA SER A 60 9.38 -9.19 -11.76
C SER A 60 10.14 -9.64 -13.02
N LYS A 61 10.65 -8.70 -13.80
CA LYS A 61 11.42 -8.98 -15.04
C LYS A 61 12.94 -9.02 -14.82
N THR A 62 13.40 -8.72 -13.60
CA THR A 62 14.81 -8.68 -13.26
C THR A 62 15.20 -9.94 -12.48
N ALA A 63 16.31 -10.59 -12.88
CA ALA A 63 16.87 -11.68 -12.10
C ALA A 63 17.60 -11.11 -10.88
N THR A 64 16.98 -11.24 -9.71
CA THR A 64 17.55 -10.85 -8.41
C THR A 64 17.33 -11.98 -7.41
N THR A 65 18.10 -12.00 -6.33
CA THR A 65 17.87 -12.93 -5.22
C THR A 65 16.54 -12.60 -4.53
N SER A 66 15.97 -13.56 -3.79
CA SER A 66 14.73 -13.31 -3.02
C SER A 66 14.95 -12.21 -1.99
N GLY A 67 16.10 -12.20 -1.32
CA GLY A 67 16.46 -11.14 -0.36
C GLY A 67 16.54 -9.75 -0.98
N GLU A 68 17.20 -9.60 -2.14
CA GLU A 68 17.22 -8.31 -2.86
C GLU A 68 15.82 -7.88 -3.31
N THR A 69 15.02 -8.81 -3.79
CA THR A 69 13.63 -8.57 -4.20
C THR A 69 12.79 -8.12 -3.02
N PHE A 70 12.91 -8.80 -1.88
CA PHE A 70 12.24 -8.47 -0.63
C PHE A 70 12.52 -7.02 -0.19
N ILE A 71 13.79 -6.63 -0.11
CA ILE A 71 14.18 -5.27 0.29
C ILE A 71 13.71 -4.21 -0.73
N LYS A 72 13.81 -4.47 -2.03
CA LYS A 72 13.33 -3.54 -3.07
C LYS A 72 11.82 -3.33 -3.01
N ILE A 73 11.04 -4.37 -2.74
CA ILE A 73 9.58 -4.25 -2.59
C ILE A 73 9.25 -3.33 -1.42
N TRP A 74 9.91 -3.52 -0.26
CA TRP A 74 9.74 -2.65 0.90
C TRP A 74 10.18 -1.21 0.61
N ASP A 75 11.30 -1.00 -0.08
CA ASP A 75 11.76 0.34 -0.47
C ASP A 75 10.73 1.06 -1.36
N TYR A 76 10.19 0.39 -2.38
CA TYR A 76 9.15 0.96 -3.24
C TYR A 76 7.86 1.25 -2.49
N PHE A 77 7.45 0.34 -1.61
CA PHE A 77 6.27 0.51 -0.77
C PHE A 77 6.42 1.72 0.15
N LEU A 78 7.48 1.77 0.95
CA LEU A 78 7.73 2.85 1.91
C LEU A 78 7.91 4.21 1.22
N THR A 79 8.57 4.25 0.06
CA THR A 79 8.68 5.46 -0.76
C THR A 79 7.29 5.98 -1.16
N THR A 80 6.39 5.08 -1.50
CA THR A 80 5.02 5.42 -1.91
C THR A 80 4.18 5.90 -0.73
N VAL A 81 4.18 5.16 0.37
CA VAL A 81 3.30 5.47 1.52
C VAL A 81 3.72 6.73 2.28
N PHE A 82 5.03 7.01 2.41
CA PHE A 82 5.50 8.24 3.07
C PHE A 82 5.28 9.48 2.20
N LYS A 83 5.12 9.33 0.90
CA LYS A 83 4.75 10.44 0.02
C LYS A 83 3.30 10.89 0.22
N TRP A 84 2.39 9.95 0.53
CA TRP A 84 0.96 10.17 0.70
C TRP A 84 0.45 9.55 2.01
N PRO A 85 0.96 10.00 3.19
CA PRO A 85 0.80 9.26 4.44
C PRO A 85 -0.64 9.12 4.90
N ASN A 86 -1.46 10.16 4.78
CA ASN A 86 -2.86 10.11 5.19
C ASN A 86 -3.70 9.23 4.26
N LEU A 87 -3.39 9.27 2.95
CA LEU A 87 -4.05 8.45 1.95
C LEU A 87 -3.81 6.96 2.21
N PHE A 88 -2.53 6.58 2.34
CA PHE A 88 -2.17 5.17 2.53
C PHE A 88 -2.41 4.67 3.94
N PHE A 89 -2.45 5.54 4.94
CA PHE A 89 -2.97 5.15 6.24
C PHE A 89 -4.44 4.76 6.15
N ASN A 90 -5.27 5.55 5.46
CA ASN A 90 -6.67 5.20 5.23
C ASN A 90 -6.82 3.90 4.42
N PHE A 91 -5.95 3.69 3.41
CA PHE A 91 -5.97 2.50 2.58
C PHE A 91 -5.62 1.23 3.35
N PHE A 92 -4.53 1.22 4.13
CA PHE A 92 -4.01 0.02 4.79
C PHE A 92 -4.47 -0.16 6.24
N TYR A 93 -4.96 0.90 6.91
CA TYR A 93 -5.33 0.89 8.33
C TYR A 93 -6.66 1.58 8.60
N GLY A 94 -7.41 1.93 7.56
CA GLY A 94 -8.72 2.55 7.66
C GLY A 94 -9.85 1.53 7.87
N LYS A 95 -11.07 2.03 7.86
CA LYS A 95 -12.29 1.27 8.15
C LYS A 95 -12.51 0.03 7.26
N ARG A 96 -11.94 -0.01 6.06
CA ARG A 96 -12.14 -1.07 5.06
C ARG A 96 -10.86 -1.83 4.71
N SER A 97 -9.82 -1.69 5.55
CA SER A 97 -8.50 -2.27 5.30
C SER A 97 -8.39 -3.77 5.60
N ASP A 98 -9.38 -4.36 6.26
CA ASP A 98 -9.37 -5.79 6.63
C ASP A 98 -9.42 -6.71 5.40
N ASP A 99 -10.12 -6.27 4.34
CA ASP A 99 -10.16 -6.97 3.07
C ASP A 99 -10.23 -5.97 1.90
N LEU A 100 -9.08 -5.76 1.25
CA LEU A 100 -8.94 -4.88 0.08
C LEU A 100 -9.29 -5.59 -1.24
N THR A 101 -9.48 -6.90 -1.23
CA THR A 101 -9.68 -7.73 -2.43
C THR A 101 -10.87 -7.27 -3.28
N PRO A 102 -12.07 -7.00 -2.70
CA PRO A 102 -13.21 -6.56 -3.50
C PRO A 102 -12.97 -5.23 -4.23
N TYR A 103 -12.25 -4.31 -3.56
CA TYR A 103 -11.96 -2.97 -4.11
C TYR A 103 -10.90 -3.01 -5.19
N MET A 104 -9.87 -3.85 -5.03
CA MET A 104 -8.85 -4.06 -6.05
C MET A 104 -9.45 -4.71 -7.30
N ASN A 105 -10.29 -5.74 -7.13
CA ASN A 105 -10.98 -6.39 -8.24
C ASN A 105 -11.86 -5.40 -8.97
N HIS A 106 -12.70 -4.65 -8.25
CA HIS A 106 -13.57 -3.63 -8.85
C HIS A 106 -12.78 -2.56 -9.60
N TYR A 107 -11.64 -2.10 -9.03
CA TYR A 107 -10.77 -1.15 -9.70
C TYR A 107 -10.25 -1.68 -11.04
N TYR A 108 -9.75 -2.92 -11.08
CA TYR A 108 -9.21 -3.53 -12.30
C TYR A 108 -10.28 -4.06 -13.27
N GLU A 109 -11.55 -4.14 -12.87
CA GLU A 109 -12.67 -4.27 -13.77
C GLU A 109 -12.94 -2.95 -14.51
N LEU A 110 -12.81 -1.81 -13.83
CA LEU A 110 -13.00 -0.48 -14.42
C LEU A 110 -11.80 -0.04 -15.28
N TYR A 111 -10.58 -0.45 -14.91
CA TYR A 111 -9.31 -0.05 -15.53
C TYR A 111 -8.45 -1.29 -15.84
N PRO A 112 -8.88 -2.20 -16.72
CA PRO A 112 -8.15 -3.43 -17.01
C PRO A 112 -6.75 -3.16 -17.61
N GLU A 113 -6.58 -2.05 -18.31
CA GLU A 113 -5.32 -1.62 -18.90
C GLU A 113 -4.25 -1.23 -17.86
N GLU A 114 -4.66 -0.97 -16.62
CA GLU A 114 -3.75 -0.64 -15.53
C GLU A 114 -3.27 -1.88 -14.74
N ARG A 115 -3.78 -3.06 -15.07
CA ARG A 115 -3.35 -4.32 -14.45
C ARG A 115 -1.96 -4.68 -14.98
N ASN A 116 -1.00 -4.82 -14.07
CA ASN A 116 0.35 -5.26 -14.39
C ASN A 116 0.48 -6.78 -14.22
N GLU A 117 1.47 -7.35 -14.93
CA GLU A 117 1.88 -8.74 -14.76
C GLU A 117 3.03 -8.83 -13.75
N TYR A 118 3.00 -9.87 -12.92
CA TYR A 118 3.96 -10.13 -11.85
C TYR A 118 4.39 -11.59 -11.87
N THR A 119 5.56 -11.88 -11.28
CA THR A 119 5.89 -13.25 -10.82
C THR A 119 4.90 -13.70 -9.73
N ASP A 120 4.77 -15.01 -9.54
CA ASP A 120 3.81 -15.58 -8.58
C ASP A 120 3.99 -15.01 -7.16
N ASP A 121 5.22 -14.86 -6.69
CA ASP A 121 5.51 -14.31 -5.36
C ASP A 121 5.05 -12.86 -5.22
N ILE A 122 5.37 -12.02 -6.21
CA ILE A 122 4.94 -10.61 -6.21
C ILE A 122 3.43 -10.52 -6.39
N HIS A 123 2.83 -11.37 -7.21
CA HIS A 123 1.38 -11.46 -7.38
C HIS A 123 0.69 -11.77 -6.05
N ASN A 124 1.12 -12.84 -5.36
CA ASN A 124 0.56 -13.25 -4.07
C ASN A 124 0.68 -12.15 -3.00
N MET A 125 1.82 -11.46 -2.96
CA MET A 125 2.00 -10.29 -2.09
C MET A 125 1.06 -9.15 -2.50
N TYR A 126 1.05 -8.75 -3.77
CA TYR A 126 0.30 -7.58 -4.25
C TYR A 126 -1.22 -7.71 -4.07
N TYR A 127 -1.75 -8.91 -4.25
CA TYR A 127 -3.19 -9.23 -4.10
C TYR A 127 -3.56 -9.78 -2.73
N GLY A 128 -2.67 -9.76 -1.75
CA GLY A 128 -3.01 -10.07 -0.36
C GLY A 128 -4.12 -9.14 0.15
N LYS A 129 -5.06 -9.69 0.93
CA LYS A 129 -6.30 -9.00 1.34
C LYS A 129 -6.07 -7.75 2.18
N ASN A 130 -5.01 -7.73 2.99
CA ASN A 130 -4.63 -6.63 3.87
C ASN A 130 -3.11 -6.51 3.97
N ILE A 131 -2.61 -5.54 4.72
CA ILE A 131 -1.17 -5.30 4.84
C ILE A 131 -0.45 -6.46 5.53
N GLU A 132 -1.07 -7.10 6.50
CA GLU A 132 -0.52 -8.25 7.24
C GLU A 132 -0.30 -9.44 6.31
N GLU A 133 -1.30 -9.78 5.49
CA GLU A 133 -1.18 -10.88 4.53
C GLU A 133 -0.17 -10.55 3.42
N ARG A 134 -0.16 -9.32 2.91
CA ARG A 134 0.83 -8.85 1.93
C ARG A 134 2.25 -9.00 2.45
N SER A 135 2.49 -8.52 3.66
CA SER A 135 3.79 -8.62 4.32
C SER A 135 4.17 -10.07 4.61
N SER A 136 3.24 -10.90 5.09
CA SER A 136 3.44 -12.34 5.34
C SER A 136 3.78 -13.10 4.06
N ASN A 137 3.06 -12.85 2.96
CA ASN A 137 3.36 -13.49 1.67
C ASN A 137 4.74 -13.11 1.14
N LEU A 138 5.15 -11.85 1.33
CA LEU A 138 6.49 -11.41 0.96
C LEU A 138 7.56 -12.04 1.88
N LEU A 139 7.31 -12.15 3.19
CA LEU A 139 8.24 -12.73 4.15
C LEU A 139 8.50 -14.23 3.87
N LYS A 140 7.51 -14.97 3.35
CA LYS A 140 7.67 -16.36 2.93
C LYS A 140 8.76 -16.56 1.89
N THR A 141 9.01 -15.56 1.04
CA THR A 141 10.00 -15.67 -0.04
C THR A 141 11.45 -15.74 0.47
N VAL A 142 11.70 -15.29 1.71
CA VAL A 142 13.04 -15.27 2.32
C VAL A 142 13.25 -16.28 3.44
N LEU A 143 12.28 -17.18 3.70
CA LEU A 143 12.38 -18.21 4.74
C LEU A 143 13.62 -19.10 4.62
N ASN A 144 14.09 -19.34 3.40
CA ASN A 144 15.25 -20.21 3.12
C ASN A 144 16.56 -19.40 2.89
N GLU A 145 16.52 -18.09 2.95
CA GLU A 145 17.69 -17.22 2.71
C GLU A 145 18.31 -16.66 3.99
N THR A 146 17.67 -16.90 5.14
CA THR A 146 18.11 -16.37 6.43
C THR A 146 17.85 -17.35 7.56
N ASP A 147 18.73 -17.34 8.56
CA ASP A 147 18.55 -18.12 9.79
C ASP A 147 17.65 -17.41 10.83
N LYS A 148 17.29 -16.13 10.58
CA LYS A 148 16.50 -15.35 11.53
C LYS A 148 15.00 -15.52 11.37
N VAL A 149 14.52 -15.87 10.16
CA VAL A 149 13.10 -16.09 9.90
C VAL A 149 12.86 -17.57 9.67
N THR A 150 12.03 -18.16 10.53
CA THR A 150 11.63 -19.56 10.50
C THR A 150 10.11 -19.66 10.47
N ALA A 151 9.57 -20.84 10.13
CA ALA A 151 8.13 -21.07 10.17
C ALA A 151 7.52 -20.79 11.57
N ASP A 152 8.30 -21.03 12.65
CA ASP A 152 7.83 -20.87 14.04
C ASP A 152 7.76 -19.41 14.49
N ASN A 153 8.58 -18.50 13.91
CA ASN A 153 8.63 -17.10 14.32
C ASN A 153 8.11 -16.12 13.26
N MET A 154 7.70 -16.60 12.11
CA MET A 154 7.31 -15.75 10.96
C MET A 154 6.18 -14.79 11.32
N ASP A 155 5.17 -15.23 12.06
CA ASP A 155 4.04 -14.38 12.44
C ASP A 155 4.50 -13.24 13.36
N MET A 156 5.38 -13.53 14.32
CA MET A 156 5.97 -12.50 15.19
C MET A 156 6.82 -11.50 14.39
N VAL A 157 7.66 -11.99 13.48
CA VAL A 157 8.48 -11.11 12.62
C VAL A 157 7.60 -10.23 11.75
N ASN A 158 6.54 -10.81 11.16
CA ASN A 158 5.56 -10.07 10.38
C ASN A 158 4.88 -8.96 11.19
N GLU A 159 4.44 -9.27 12.41
CA GLU A 159 3.82 -8.31 13.32
C GLU A 159 4.77 -7.15 13.66
N ILE A 160 6.05 -7.45 13.94
CA ILE A 160 7.07 -6.42 14.21
C ILE A 160 7.21 -5.48 13.00
N ILE A 161 7.37 -6.03 11.80
CA ILE A 161 7.54 -5.24 10.57
C ILE A 161 6.33 -4.34 10.34
N VAL A 162 5.12 -4.90 10.32
CA VAL A 162 3.89 -4.15 10.03
C VAL A 162 3.62 -3.10 11.10
N SER A 163 3.77 -3.45 12.38
CA SER A 163 3.56 -2.51 13.51
C SER A 163 4.56 -1.36 13.48
N TYR A 164 5.84 -1.64 13.19
CA TYR A 164 6.85 -0.59 13.12
C TYR A 164 6.60 0.36 11.93
N CYS A 165 6.29 -0.17 10.76
CA CYS A 165 5.95 0.64 9.59
C CYS A 165 4.70 1.49 9.84
N LYS A 166 3.67 0.93 10.48
CA LYS A 166 2.47 1.67 10.90
C LYS A 166 2.82 2.82 11.83
N TYR A 167 3.62 2.56 12.87
CA TYR A 167 4.07 3.58 13.82
C TYR A 167 4.81 4.73 13.12
N LYS A 168 5.72 4.43 12.18
CA LYS A 168 6.42 5.45 11.41
C LYS A 168 5.48 6.25 10.49
N LEU A 169 4.49 5.60 9.92
CA LEU A 169 3.47 6.27 9.11
C LEU A 169 2.59 7.20 9.98
N GLU A 170 2.25 6.80 11.20
CA GLU A 170 1.55 7.64 12.18
C GLU A 170 2.38 8.86 12.59
N GLN A 171 3.69 8.67 12.83
CA GLN A 171 4.60 9.80 13.08
C GLN A 171 4.61 10.79 11.91
N LYS A 172 4.71 10.30 10.66
CA LYS A 172 4.68 11.15 9.47
C LYS A 172 3.36 11.91 9.34
N ARG A 173 2.23 11.28 9.65
CA ARG A 173 0.91 11.93 9.67
C ARG A 173 0.79 13.01 10.73
N ALA A 174 1.36 12.78 11.90
CA ALA A 174 1.36 13.75 13.00
C ALA A 174 2.29 14.93 12.71
N ASN A 175 3.35 14.74 11.94
CA ASN A 175 4.29 15.80 11.55
C ASN A 175 4.75 15.60 10.09
N MET A 176 4.11 16.33 9.19
CA MET A 176 4.35 16.25 7.74
C MET A 176 5.75 16.75 7.32
N ASP A 177 6.47 17.46 8.18
CA ASP A 177 7.83 17.97 7.90
C ASP A 177 8.93 16.92 8.13
N LEU A 178 8.58 15.75 8.73
CA LEU A 178 9.53 14.65 8.87
C LEU A 178 10.07 14.21 7.50
N ASP A 179 11.37 13.97 7.44
CA ASP A 179 12.06 13.53 6.23
C ASP A 179 11.63 12.13 5.82
N ASN A 180 11.10 11.98 4.61
CA ASN A 180 10.60 10.71 4.09
C ASN A 180 11.72 9.67 3.92
N THR A 181 12.92 10.10 3.49
CA THR A 181 14.05 9.21 3.30
C THR A 181 14.52 8.65 4.63
N LYS A 182 14.64 9.50 5.65
CA LYS A 182 15.01 9.08 7.00
C LYS A 182 14.01 8.06 7.57
N LEU A 183 12.70 8.32 7.48
CA LEU A 183 11.66 7.40 7.95
C LEU A 183 11.71 6.05 7.21
N LYS A 184 11.92 6.09 5.90
CA LYS A 184 12.09 4.91 5.07
C LYS A 184 13.30 4.09 5.50
N ASP A 185 14.46 4.74 5.66
CA ASP A 185 15.72 4.08 6.04
C ASP A 185 15.61 3.45 7.44
N GLU A 186 14.93 4.10 8.38
CA GLU A 186 14.64 3.54 9.70
C GLU A 186 13.76 2.28 9.60
N CYS A 187 12.73 2.28 8.73
CA CYS A 187 11.91 1.08 8.50
C CYS A 187 12.74 -0.03 7.85
N LEU A 188 13.49 0.26 6.80
CA LEU A 188 14.33 -0.74 6.11
C LEU A 188 15.38 -1.33 7.05
N HIS A 189 15.97 -0.50 7.92
CA HIS A 189 16.92 -0.98 8.93
C HIS A 189 16.29 -2.00 9.89
N VAL A 190 15.09 -1.71 10.42
CA VAL A 190 14.37 -2.66 11.28
C VAL A 190 14.00 -3.94 10.52
N ILE A 191 13.50 -3.80 9.29
CA ILE A 191 13.14 -4.94 8.44
C ILE A 191 14.38 -5.84 8.24
N SER A 192 15.50 -5.28 7.77
CA SER A 192 16.75 -6.04 7.58
C SER A 192 17.27 -6.64 8.88
N TYR A 193 17.16 -5.93 10.00
CA TYR A 193 17.61 -6.43 11.30
C TYR A 193 16.81 -7.66 11.76
N VAL A 194 15.49 -7.63 11.66
CA VAL A 194 14.64 -8.74 12.12
C VAL A 194 14.61 -9.93 11.16
N THR A 195 14.81 -9.67 9.87
CA THR A 195 14.80 -10.74 8.84
C THR A 195 16.17 -11.33 8.55
N GLY A 196 17.25 -10.58 8.78
CA GLY A 196 18.60 -10.99 8.41
C GLY A 196 18.94 -10.84 6.93
N VAL A 197 18.08 -10.13 6.17
CA VAL A 197 18.22 -9.87 4.74
C VAL A 197 18.80 -8.48 4.50
#